data_7f44cc8fb152a447aa3ad0bcf1709b68
#
_entry.id   7f44cc8fb152a447aa3ad0bcf1709b68
#
_cell.length_a   1.000
_cell.length_b   1.000
_cell.length_c   1.000
_cell.angle_alpha   90.00
_cell.angle_beta   90.00
_cell.angle_gamma   90.00
#
_symmetry.space_group_name_H-M   'P 1'
#
loop_
_entity.id
_entity.type
_entity.pdbx_description
1 polymer ?
#
loop_
_entity_poly.entity_id
_entity_poly.type
_entity_poly.pdbx_seq_one_letter_code
_entity_poly.pdbx_strand_id
1 'polypeptide(L)'
;TDYWGYYVGSNVSFSAIPQFRKPVPSLIFGQSDVLTEIVYPTGAKNRFVYELNSYSRIVDVTHIQLKKQSGSAGGLRVAAVSRHDRNGVLLDTRKYYYAEDKKAGSASSGILREAPVYGITYTASGGVVLEQMSEGGYFASVTNLISPVVGYSCVIEETLDADGHSQGYIKRSYSNYDADLYGDTHFDEPALYSNAGGESAVKPFTSRSVERGKLLSEETYNSGGKLLKKCIQHYKAVNRDDFKTAHQVAVFFCTDLDYETFSYACVGTLTRVYTYSYLPDSIAETVYPSEGTIPGYNTGRTLSYDSHKLLKQEKTLTSKGSSHTVNYTYPADHSNRQWMVDAHLLSPVVEKITVEGEKSLKETYAYGYHPQGSRYMPYLKSVGSLFDGLDSRTDYQVEKTDVYANPVVTVSRGVTSICLWSYEGRQLIARIENAAYDKVMSLLGKSPESFSAADKPDHTTYKLIEGSRHKLPKARVTIYKYTSGMQIDSVTSPDGQ
;
A
#
# COMPACT_ATOMS: atom_id res chain seq x y z
N THR A 1 19.93 -3.72 -23.22
CA THR A 1 19.58 -3.57 -21.80
C THR A 1 20.80 -3.75 -20.93
N ASP A 2 20.79 -3.17 -19.72
CA ASP A 2 21.79 -3.45 -18.68
C ASP A 2 21.57 -4.87 -18.06
N TYR A 3 22.33 -5.19 -17.04
CA TYR A 3 22.24 -6.48 -16.35
C TYR A 3 20.86 -6.74 -15.71
N TRP A 4 20.07 -5.71 -15.45
CA TRP A 4 18.75 -5.80 -14.83
C TRP A 4 17.59 -5.62 -15.80
N GLY A 5 17.90 -5.49 -17.13
CA GLY A 5 16.90 -5.37 -18.17
C GLY A 5 16.51 -3.93 -18.53
N TYR A 6 17.12 -2.91 -17.94
CA TYR A 6 16.84 -1.52 -18.27
C TYR A 6 17.56 -1.06 -19.55
N TYR A 7 16.96 -0.15 -20.29
CA TYR A 7 17.48 0.36 -21.55
C TYR A 7 18.77 1.16 -21.38
N VAL A 8 19.77 0.88 -22.19
CA VAL A 8 21.10 1.53 -22.14
C VAL A 8 21.56 2.09 -23.49
N GLY A 9 20.63 2.25 -24.44
CA GLY A 9 20.92 2.72 -25.81
C GLY A 9 21.16 1.59 -26.80
N SER A 10 21.26 1.94 -28.08
CA SER A 10 21.38 0.99 -29.20
C SER A 10 22.82 0.59 -29.55
N ASN A 11 23.82 1.27 -29.02
CA ASN A 11 25.22 1.09 -29.43
C ASN A 11 26.04 0.17 -28.50
N VAL A 12 25.39 -0.70 -27.76
CA VAL A 12 26.11 -1.69 -26.92
C VAL A 12 26.51 -2.84 -27.80
N SER A 13 27.82 -3.11 -27.88
CA SER A 13 28.38 -4.25 -28.62
C SER A 13 27.73 -5.55 -28.15
N PHE A 14 27.06 -6.23 -29.07
CA PHE A 14 26.45 -7.53 -28.82
C PHE A 14 27.51 -8.62 -28.78
N SER A 15 27.85 -9.09 -27.61
CA SER A 15 28.40 -10.43 -27.49
C SER A 15 27.22 -11.42 -27.42
N ALA A 16 27.28 -12.49 -28.17
CA ALA A 16 26.29 -13.58 -28.09
C ALA A 16 26.31 -14.24 -26.71
N ILE A 17 27.39 -14.12 -25.97
CA ILE A 17 27.55 -14.71 -24.63
C ILE A 17 27.30 -13.65 -23.56
N PRO A 18 26.15 -13.72 -22.78
CA PRO A 18 25.77 -12.71 -21.81
C PRO A 18 26.85 -12.38 -20.76
N GLN A 19 27.64 -13.34 -20.33
CA GLN A 19 28.73 -13.13 -19.37
C GLN A 19 29.83 -12.17 -19.82
N PHE A 20 29.99 -11.97 -21.13
CA PHE A 20 30.89 -11.00 -21.70
C PHE A 20 30.29 -9.64 -21.99
N ARG A 21 28.95 -9.54 -21.87
CA ARG A 21 28.28 -8.25 -21.85
C ARG A 21 28.53 -7.64 -20.46
N LYS A 22 29.04 -6.43 -20.41
CA LYS A 22 29.11 -5.62 -19.21
C LYS A 22 28.30 -4.34 -19.42
N PRO A 23 27.01 -4.42 -19.68
CA PRO A 23 26.18 -3.22 -19.85
C PRO A 23 26.06 -2.53 -18.50
N VAL A 24 26.76 -1.41 -18.36
CA VAL A 24 26.63 -0.58 -17.15
C VAL A 24 25.31 0.14 -17.20
N PRO A 25 24.58 0.29 -16.07
CA PRO A 25 23.38 1.11 -16.01
C PRO A 25 23.64 2.52 -16.54
N SER A 26 22.73 3.05 -17.34
CA SER A 26 22.84 4.37 -17.95
C SER A 26 21.75 5.29 -17.45
N LEU A 27 22.13 6.41 -16.81
CA LEU A 27 21.18 7.42 -16.38
C LEU A 27 20.45 8.05 -17.57
N ILE A 28 21.18 8.38 -18.64
CA ILE A 28 20.62 9.07 -19.82
C ILE A 28 19.57 8.20 -20.51
N PHE A 29 19.91 6.96 -20.82
CA PHE A 29 19.01 6.04 -21.50
C PHE A 29 17.92 5.47 -20.58
N GLY A 30 18.24 5.31 -19.30
CA GLY A 30 17.26 4.87 -18.29
C GLY A 30 16.14 5.87 -18.05
N GLN A 31 16.32 7.14 -18.44
CA GLN A 31 15.28 8.18 -18.34
C GLN A 31 14.36 8.26 -19.58
N SER A 32 14.54 7.40 -20.59
CA SER A 32 13.63 7.33 -21.74
C SER A 32 12.23 6.98 -21.23
N ASP A 33 11.23 7.77 -21.66
CA ASP A 33 9.81 7.60 -21.32
C ASP A 33 9.47 7.71 -19.81
N VAL A 34 10.34 8.35 -19.01
CA VAL A 34 10.09 8.61 -17.59
C VAL A 34 9.41 9.96 -17.38
N LEU A 35 8.46 10.00 -16.47
CA LEU A 35 7.75 11.23 -16.09
C LEU A 35 8.71 12.25 -15.46
N THR A 36 8.99 13.36 -16.14
CA THR A 36 9.91 14.41 -15.65
C THR A 36 9.20 15.65 -15.13
N GLU A 37 7.96 15.90 -15.53
CA GLU A 37 7.19 17.06 -15.09
C GLU A 37 5.69 16.71 -15.00
N ILE A 38 5.01 17.25 -13.99
CA ILE A 38 3.55 17.27 -13.87
C ILE A 38 3.11 18.73 -13.87
N VAL A 39 2.19 19.08 -14.78
CA VAL A 39 1.55 20.41 -14.81
C VAL A 39 0.13 20.27 -14.28
N TYR A 40 -0.20 20.99 -13.22
CA TYR A 40 -1.51 21.00 -12.60
C TYR A 40 -2.47 21.95 -13.33
N PRO A 41 -3.80 21.78 -13.20
CA PRO A 41 -4.78 22.71 -13.78
C PRO A 41 -4.62 24.18 -13.32
N THR A 42 -4.01 24.40 -12.16
CA THR A 42 -3.67 25.74 -11.62
C THR A 42 -2.48 26.40 -12.32
N GLY A 43 -1.79 25.66 -13.20
CA GLY A 43 -0.55 26.07 -13.85
C GLY A 43 0.72 25.81 -13.02
N ALA A 44 0.59 25.41 -11.76
CA ALA A 44 1.74 25.00 -10.94
C ALA A 44 2.39 23.74 -11.50
N LYS A 45 3.69 23.52 -11.22
CA LYS A 45 4.45 22.41 -11.79
C LYS A 45 5.27 21.69 -10.73
N ASN A 46 5.38 20.37 -10.87
CA ASN A 46 6.38 19.56 -10.18
C ASN A 46 7.35 18.99 -11.22
N ARG A 47 8.67 19.16 -10.97
CA ARG A 47 9.73 18.57 -11.80
C ARG A 47 10.50 17.53 -11.01
N PHE A 48 10.82 16.42 -11.66
CA PHE A 48 11.51 15.28 -11.07
C PHE A 48 12.93 15.19 -11.64
N VAL A 49 13.88 15.03 -10.75
CA VAL A 49 15.28 14.70 -11.08
C VAL A 49 15.56 13.30 -10.61
N TYR A 50 16.15 12.49 -11.49
CA TYR A 50 16.46 11.09 -11.21
C TYR A 50 17.95 10.84 -11.16
N GLU A 51 18.32 9.78 -10.45
CA GLU A 51 19.65 9.22 -10.41
C GLU A 51 19.58 7.69 -10.48
N LEU A 52 20.70 7.02 -10.77
CA LEU A 52 20.79 5.57 -10.75
C LEU A 52 20.66 5.04 -9.32
N ASN A 53 20.07 3.84 -9.17
CA ASN A 53 20.16 3.11 -7.92
C ASN A 53 21.62 2.85 -7.57
N SER A 54 21.98 2.96 -6.29
CA SER A 54 23.29 2.61 -5.77
C SER A 54 23.19 1.73 -4.54
N TYR A 55 24.20 0.91 -4.31
CA TYR A 55 24.28 0.04 -3.16
C TYR A 55 25.70 0.04 -2.57
N SER A 56 25.84 -0.29 -1.30
CA SER A 56 27.11 -0.47 -0.59
C SER A 56 27.33 -1.90 -0.09
N ARG A 57 26.27 -2.72 -0.17
CA ARG A 57 26.27 -4.12 0.25
C ARG A 57 25.47 -4.94 -0.73
N ILE A 58 25.78 -6.23 -0.81
CA ILE A 58 25.05 -7.21 -1.62
C ILE A 58 24.72 -8.43 -0.77
N VAL A 59 23.53 -8.98 -0.96
CA VAL A 59 23.16 -10.28 -0.40
C VAL A 59 23.97 -11.36 -1.12
N ASP A 60 24.58 -12.25 -0.37
CA ASP A 60 25.38 -13.33 -0.95
C ASP A 60 24.48 -14.43 -1.58
N VAL A 61 25.11 -15.38 -2.26
CA VAL A 61 24.40 -16.46 -2.95
C VAL A 61 23.63 -17.41 -2.03
N THR A 62 23.90 -17.37 -0.72
CA THR A 62 23.17 -18.16 0.29
C THR A 62 21.96 -17.44 0.84
N HIS A 63 21.80 -16.15 0.56
CA HIS A 63 20.75 -15.26 1.04
C HIS A 63 20.67 -15.06 2.57
N ILE A 64 21.72 -15.47 3.31
CA ILE A 64 21.75 -15.39 4.78
C ILE A 64 22.83 -14.44 5.32
N GLN A 65 23.60 -13.77 4.46
CA GLN A 65 24.62 -12.82 4.86
C GLN A 65 24.84 -11.71 3.82
N LEU A 66 25.45 -10.63 4.27
CA LEU A 66 25.79 -9.48 3.43
C LEU A 66 27.29 -9.44 3.16
N LYS A 67 27.65 -9.12 1.92
CA LYS A 67 29.03 -8.81 1.50
C LYS A 67 29.15 -7.31 1.25
N LYS A 68 30.28 -6.70 1.66
CA LYS A 68 30.63 -5.33 1.31
C LYS A 68 30.99 -5.27 -0.17
N GLN A 69 30.16 -4.62 -0.95
CA GLN A 69 30.37 -4.39 -2.36
C GLN A 69 29.56 -3.17 -2.76
N SER A 70 30.22 -2.15 -3.31
CA SER A 70 29.55 -0.92 -3.75
C SER A 70 29.39 -0.90 -5.25
N GLY A 71 28.33 -0.29 -5.74
CA GLY A 71 28.09 -0.13 -7.17
C GLY A 71 26.79 0.58 -7.48
N SER A 72 26.54 0.74 -8.79
CA SER A 72 25.26 1.18 -9.31
C SER A 72 24.48 -0.03 -9.83
N ALA A 73 23.17 0.00 -9.65
CA ALA A 73 22.25 -1.01 -10.17
C ALA A 73 21.29 -0.38 -11.18
N GLY A 74 20.67 -1.22 -11.98
CA GLY A 74 19.66 -0.80 -12.96
C GLY A 74 18.43 -0.18 -12.31
N GLY A 75 17.70 0.60 -13.11
CA GLY A 75 16.56 1.38 -12.67
C GLY A 75 16.95 2.74 -12.09
N LEU A 76 15.94 3.57 -11.89
CA LEU A 76 16.07 4.94 -11.42
C LEU A 76 15.47 5.11 -10.03
N ARG A 77 16.00 6.07 -9.29
CA ARG A 77 15.38 6.60 -8.06
C ARG A 77 15.31 8.12 -8.15
N VAL A 78 14.39 8.71 -7.40
CA VAL A 78 14.20 10.17 -7.39
C VAL A 78 15.32 10.80 -6.57
N ALA A 79 16.10 11.70 -7.17
CA ALA A 79 17.10 12.50 -6.48
C ALA A 79 16.52 13.78 -5.90
N ALA A 80 15.59 14.44 -6.64
CA ALA A 80 14.92 15.64 -6.18
C ALA A 80 13.56 15.83 -6.85
N VAL A 81 12.67 16.55 -6.16
CA VAL A 81 11.39 17.06 -6.70
C VAL A 81 11.32 18.55 -6.41
N SER A 82 11.26 19.38 -7.46
CA SER A 82 11.11 20.82 -7.32
C SER A 82 9.68 21.25 -7.66
N ARG A 83 9.13 22.17 -6.84
CA ARG A 83 7.82 22.77 -7.06
C ARG A 83 7.98 24.17 -7.62
N HIS A 84 7.19 24.49 -8.63
CA HIS A 84 7.17 25.79 -9.28
C HIS A 84 5.76 26.34 -9.31
N ASP A 85 5.64 27.65 -9.24
CA ASP A 85 4.37 28.34 -9.45
C ASP A 85 3.95 28.31 -10.92
N ARG A 86 2.81 28.92 -11.24
CA ARG A 86 2.30 29.05 -12.63
C ARG A 86 3.23 29.84 -13.56
N ASN A 87 4.08 30.72 -13.02
CA ASN A 87 5.02 31.55 -13.77
C ASN A 87 6.39 30.86 -13.95
N GLY A 88 6.56 29.66 -13.38
CA GLY A 88 7.79 28.90 -13.41
C GLY A 88 8.79 29.30 -12.33
N VAL A 89 8.39 30.12 -11.36
CA VAL A 89 9.24 30.51 -10.21
C VAL A 89 9.36 29.31 -9.27
N LEU A 90 10.60 28.96 -8.88
CA LEU A 90 10.87 27.91 -7.91
C LEU A 90 10.29 28.31 -6.55
N LEU A 91 9.51 27.42 -5.95
CA LEU A 91 8.94 27.58 -4.61
C LEU A 91 9.78 26.84 -3.56
N ASP A 92 10.06 25.58 -3.80
CA ASP A 92 10.90 24.74 -2.96
C ASP A 92 11.41 23.51 -3.73
N THR A 93 12.37 22.82 -3.12
CA THR A 93 12.91 21.56 -3.62
C THR A 93 12.97 20.54 -2.48
N ARG A 94 12.43 19.34 -2.70
CA ARG A 94 12.68 18.16 -1.86
C ARG A 94 13.82 17.40 -2.44
N LYS A 95 14.88 17.22 -1.68
CA LYS A 95 16.08 16.46 -2.07
C LYS A 95 16.17 15.17 -1.26
N TYR A 96 16.50 14.07 -1.93
CA TYR A 96 16.54 12.75 -1.31
C TYR A 96 18.00 12.27 -1.22
N TYR A 97 18.36 11.73 -0.04
CA TYR A 97 19.64 11.10 0.23
C TYR A 97 19.38 9.66 0.67
N TYR A 98 19.95 8.73 -0.05
CA TYR A 98 19.78 7.29 0.22
C TYR A 98 20.99 6.77 1.02
N ALA A 99 21.22 7.38 2.15
CA ALA A 99 22.36 7.17 3.04
C ALA A 99 22.00 7.48 4.49
N GLU A 100 22.87 7.13 5.46
CA GLU A 100 22.64 7.41 6.87
C GLU A 100 22.80 8.90 7.23
N ASP A 101 23.47 9.68 6.40
CA ASP A 101 23.63 11.12 6.57
C ASP A 101 23.59 11.85 5.21
N LYS A 102 23.57 13.19 5.26
CA LYS A 102 23.50 14.07 4.08
C LYS A 102 24.86 14.50 3.54
N LYS A 103 25.96 13.96 4.07
CA LYS A 103 27.30 14.37 3.66
C LYS A 103 27.62 13.85 2.27
N ALA A 104 28.31 14.68 1.49
CA ALA A 104 28.82 14.26 0.19
C ALA A 104 29.77 13.07 0.35
N GLY A 105 29.59 12.05 -0.47
CA GLY A 105 30.40 10.83 -0.41
C GLY A 105 29.99 9.80 0.65
N SER A 106 28.92 10.03 1.40
CA SER A 106 28.36 9.01 2.31
C SER A 106 28.02 7.74 1.55
N ALA A 107 28.33 6.59 2.16
CA ALA A 107 27.99 5.30 1.58
C ALA A 107 26.48 5.13 1.44
N SER A 108 26.03 4.55 0.32
CA SER A 108 24.63 4.23 0.13
C SER A 108 24.12 3.30 1.23
N SER A 109 22.90 3.54 1.74
CA SER A 109 22.19 2.59 2.58
C SER A 109 21.59 1.42 1.80
N GLY A 110 21.77 1.44 0.47
CA GLY A 110 21.25 0.43 -0.44
C GLY A 110 21.90 -0.93 -0.26
N ILE A 111 21.05 -1.96 -0.30
CA ILE A 111 21.46 -3.36 -0.34
C ILE A 111 20.95 -3.96 -1.65
N LEU A 112 21.88 -4.45 -2.48
CA LEU A 112 21.53 -5.18 -3.70
C LEU A 112 21.03 -6.56 -3.31
N ARG A 113 19.83 -6.91 -3.75
CA ARG A 113 19.17 -8.18 -3.43
C ARG A 113 19.97 -9.39 -3.88
N GLU A 114 20.48 -9.34 -5.09
CA GLU A 114 21.30 -10.39 -5.70
C GLU A 114 22.08 -9.83 -6.89
N ALA A 115 23.24 -10.41 -7.15
CA ALA A 115 23.95 -10.13 -8.38
C ALA A 115 23.21 -10.77 -9.56
N PRO A 116 23.04 -10.09 -10.69
CA PRO A 116 22.47 -10.72 -11.88
C PRO A 116 23.36 -11.87 -12.36
N VAL A 117 22.75 -13.03 -12.56
CA VAL A 117 23.43 -14.25 -13.03
C VAL A 117 22.84 -14.65 -14.37
N TYR A 118 23.67 -14.76 -15.39
CA TYR A 118 23.29 -15.15 -16.75
C TYR A 118 23.76 -16.55 -17.14
N GLY A 119 24.65 -17.12 -16.35
CA GLY A 119 25.15 -18.49 -16.54
C GLY A 119 25.05 -19.27 -15.23
N ILE A 120 24.58 -20.49 -15.31
CA ILE A 120 24.48 -21.42 -14.18
C ILE A 120 25.23 -22.69 -14.55
N THR A 121 26.11 -23.15 -13.66
CA THR A 121 26.83 -24.40 -13.81
C THR A 121 26.23 -25.43 -12.86
N TYR A 122 25.88 -26.58 -13.38
CA TYR A 122 25.41 -27.72 -12.61
C TYR A 122 26.42 -28.85 -12.74
N THR A 123 26.68 -29.54 -11.63
CA THR A 123 27.41 -30.80 -11.66
C THR A 123 26.42 -31.93 -11.59
N ALA A 124 26.26 -32.66 -12.66
CA ALA A 124 25.39 -33.84 -12.73
C ALA A 124 26.04 -35.08 -12.08
N SER A 125 25.23 -36.09 -11.79
CA SER A 125 25.67 -37.36 -11.30
C SER A 125 26.67 -37.97 -12.28
N GLY A 126 27.88 -38.34 -11.83
CA GLY A 126 28.94 -38.81 -12.68
C GLY A 126 30.04 -37.78 -13.04
N GLY A 127 29.96 -36.56 -12.47
CA GLY A 127 31.02 -35.50 -12.68
C GLY A 127 30.83 -34.70 -13.96
N VAL A 128 29.73 -34.88 -14.68
CA VAL A 128 29.42 -34.07 -15.87
C VAL A 128 29.03 -32.66 -15.46
N VAL A 129 29.71 -31.66 -16.01
CA VAL A 129 29.40 -30.23 -15.78
C VAL A 129 28.51 -29.75 -16.90
N LEU A 130 27.31 -29.27 -16.51
CA LEU A 130 26.33 -28.67 -17.41
C LEU A 130 26.34 -27.15 -17.21
N GLU A 131 26.49 -26.40 -18.28
CA GLU A 131 26.40 -24.96 -18.28
C GLU A 131 25.12 -24.53 -18.98
N GLN A 132 24.31 -23.73 -18.28
CA GLN A 132 23.13 -23.10 -18.87
C GLN A 132 23.34 -21.57 -18.90
N MET A 133 23.13 -20.99 -20.06
CA MET A 133 23.16 -19.54 -20.28
C MET A 133 21.79 -19.02 -20.65
N SER A 134 21.43 -17.83 -20.18
CA SER A 134 20.21 -17.13 -20.58
C SER A 134 20.56 -15.93 -21.46
N GLU A 135 19.92 -15.85 -22.62
CA GLU A 135 20.05 -14.71 -23.53
C GLU A 135 19.01 -13.62 -23.26
N GLY A 136 17.90 -13.94 -22.64
CA GLY A 136 16.73 -13.05 -22.47
C GLY A 136 16.63 -12.33 -21.14
N GLY A 137 17.45 -12.69 -20.15
CA GLY A 137 17.40 -12.09 -18.82
C GLY A 137 18.30 -12.84 -17.83
N TYR A 138 18.49 -12.30 -16.64
CA TYR A 138 19.25 -13.01 -15.60
C TYR A 138 18.35 -14.06 -14.90
N PHE A 139 18.98 -15.07 -14.34
CA PHE A 139 18.28 -16.07 -13.53
C PHE A 139 17.90 -15.45 -12.18
N ALA A 140 16.60 -15.26 -11.97
CA ALA A 140 16.05 -14.79 -10.70
C ALA A 140 15.30 -15.92 -10.00
N SER A 141 15.33 -15.92 -8.68
CA SER A 141 14.46 -16.84 -7.92
C SER A 141 12.98 -16.48 -8.13
N VAL A 142 12.16 -17.48 -8.44
CA VAL A 142 10.70 -17.34 -8.63
C VAL A 142 10.03 -16.76 -7.38
N THR A 143 10.57 -17.00 -6.20
CA THR A 143 10.02 -16.53 -4.93
C THR A 143 10.31 -15.07 -4.62
N ASN A 144 11.15 -14.39 -5.44
CA ASN A 144 11.62 -13.03 -5.18
C ASN A 144 11.22 -12.01 -6.26
N LEU A 145 10.27 -12.33 -7.13
CA LEU A 145 9.87 -11.51 -8.27
C LEU A 145 9.29 -10.13 -7.90
N ILE A 146 8.81 -9.95 -6.67
CA ILE A 146 8.09 -8.75 -6.22
C ILE A 146 9.01 -7.76 -5.47
N SER A 147 10.21 -8.17 -5.09
CA SER A 147 11.15 -7.32 -4.36
C SER A 147 11.90 -6.35 -5.29
N PRO A 148 12.14 -5.10 -4.87
CA PRO A 148 12.97 -4.18 -5.63
C PRO A 148 14.40 -4.72 -5.74
N VAL A 149 15.10 -4.34 -6.82
CA VAL A 149 16.50 -4.74 -7.07
C VAL A 149 17.41 -4.24 -5.95
N VAL A 150 17.21 -3.01 -5.48
CA VAL A 150 17.92 -2.40 -4.35
C VAL A 150 16.90 -1.97 -3.29
N GLY A 151 17.05 -2.48 -2.07
CA GLY A 151 16.33 -1.99 -0.88
C GLY A 151 17.18 -0.96 -0.14
N TYR A 152 16.59 0.14 0.32
CA TYR A 152 17.27 1.17 1.10
C TYR A 152 16.90 1.07 2.57
N SER A 153 17.89 0.89 3.46
CA SER A 153 17.68 0.85 4.92
C SER A 153 17.47 2.23 5.51
N CYS A 154 17.93 3.29 4.85
CA CYS A 154 17.76 4.67 5.28
C CYS A 154 17.57 5.61 4.08
N VAL A 155 16.61 6.53 4.21
CA VAL A 155 16.36 7.61 3.25
C VAL A 155 16.12 8.91 4.02
N ILE A 156 16.81 9.99 3.61
CA ILE A 156 16.61 11.34 4.15
C ILE A 156 15.95 12.18 3.07
N GLU A 157 14.84 12.83 3.43
CA GLU A 157 14.14 13.82 2.62
C GLU A 157 14.38 15.22 3.22
N GLU A 158 15.10 16.09 2.51
CA GLU A 158 15.39 17.45 2.91
C GLU A 158 14.57 18.44 2.09
N THR A 159 13.93 19.39 2.76
CA THR A 159 13.23 20.48 2.10
C THR A 159 14.14 21.71 2.05
N LEU A 160 14.35 22.23 0.84
CA LEU A 160 15.11 23.45 0.56
C LEU A 160 14.13 24.53 0.08
N ASP A 161 14.32 25.78 0.52
CA ASP A 161 13.58 26.91 -0.04
C ASP A 161 14.07 27.28 -1.46
N ALA A 162 13.53 28.34 -2.03
CA ALA A 162 13.88 28.80 -3.38
C ALA A 162 15.35 29.21 -3.51
N ASP A 163 15.99 29.64 -2.42
CA ASP A 163 17.39 30.06 -2.37
C ASP A 163 18.33 28.88 -2.05
N GLY A 164 17.80 27.69 -1.83
CA GLY A 164 18.55 26.48 -1.54
C GLY A 164 18.91 26.29 -0.06
N HIS A 165 18.34 27.07 0.86
CA HIS A 165 18.56 26.91 2.29
C HIS A 165 17.67 25.83 2.85
N SER A 166 18.24 25.00 3.73
CA SER A 166 17.51 23.91 4.39
C SER A 166 16.42 24.46 5.30
N GLN A 167 15.19 23.95 5.11
CA GLN A 167 14.05 24.20 6.01
C GLN A 167 13.87 23.07 7.03
N GLY A 168 14.72 22.05 6.97
CA GLY A 168 14.68 20.86 7.80
C GLY A 168 14.62 19.60 6.96
N TYR A 169 14.67 18.44 7.63
CA TYR A 169 14.66 17.17 6.95
C TYR A 169 13.97 16.08 7.77
N ILE A 170 13.54 15.03 7.09
CA ILE A 170 12.98 13.82 7.68
C ILE A 170 13.92 12.66 7.35
N LYS A 171 14.39 11.94 8.37
CA LYS A 171 15.16 10.71 8.23
C LYS A 171 14.25 9.53 8.50
N ARG A 172 14.18 8.57 7.54
CA ARG A 172 13.37 7.35 7.64
C ARG A 172 14.28 6.14 7.57
N SER A 173 14.07 5.21 8.50
CA SER A 173 14.75 3.90 8.49
C SER A 173 13.75 2.80 8.16
N TYR A 174 14.19 1.83 7.37
CA TYR A 174 13.33 0.75 6.88
C TYR A 174 13.98 -0.61 7.18
N SER A 175 13.13 -1.62 7.42
CA SER A 175 13.59 -3.00 7.50
C SER A 175 14.18 -3.45 6.15
N ASN A 176 15.31 -4.12 6.21
CA ASN A 176 16.01 -4.64 5.04
C ASN A 176 16.69 -5.96 5.42
N TYR A 177 17.68 -6.42 4.69
CA TYR A 177 18.45 -7.62 5.03
C TYR A 177 19.36 -7.43 6.26
N ASP A 178 19.81 -6.22 6.54
CA ASP A 178 20.61 -5.90 7.73
C ASP A 178 19.78 -5.87 9.01
N ALA A 179 20.47 -5.85 10.14
CA ALA A 179 19.83 -5.75 11.44
C ALA A 179 19.06 -4.44 11.55
N ASP A 180 17.84 -4.56 12.02
CA ASP A 180 16.94 -3.44 12.27
C ASP A 180 17.25 -2.77 13.64
N LEU A 181 16.38 -1.84 14.05
CA LEU A 181 16.51 -1.13 15.33
C LEU A 181 16.43 -2.04 16.58
N TYR A 182 15.91 -3.25 16.42
CA TYR A 182 15.72 -4.24 17.47
C TYR A 182 16.76 -5.37 17.39
N GLY A 183 17.64 -5.34 16.39
CA GLY A 183 18.65 -6.36 16.12
C GLY A 183 18.14 -7.53 15.29
N ASP A 184 16.89 -7.51 14.85
CA ASP A 184 16.32 -8.53 13.97
C ASP A 184 16.82 -8.37 12.54
N THR A 185 17.12 -9.50 11.90
CA THR A 185 17.50 -9.56 10.49
C THR A 185 16.39 -10.19 9.67
N HIS A 186 16.25 -9.70 8.43
CA HIS A 186 15.18 -10.17 7.53
C HIS A 186 15.75 -10.90 6.33
N PHE A 187 16.78 -11.73 6.57
CA PHE A 187 17.35 -12.63 5.56
C PHE A 187 16.32 -13.65 5.10
N ASP A 188 16.52 -14.13 3.88
CA ASP A 188 15.76 -15.24 3.33
C ASP A 188 16.15 -16.55 4.06
N GLU A 189 15.36 -17.58 3.88
CA GLU A 189 15.57 -18.90 4.47
C GLU A 189 15.99 -19.90 3.40
N PRO A 190 16.78 -20.94 3.74
CA PRO A 190 17.08 -22.01 2.80
C PRO A 190 15.79 -22.65 2.25
N ALA A 191 15.87 -23.19 1.03
CA ALA A 191 14.80 -24.01 0.50
C ALA A 191 14.51 -25.19 1.42
N LEU A 192 13.25 -25.65 1.43
CA LEU A 192 12.86 -26.85 2.18
C LEU A 192 13.58 -28.11 1.68
N TYR A 193 13.77 -28.17 0.35
CA TYR A 193 14.48 -29.23 -0.33
C TYR A 193 15.10 -28.69 -1.61
N SER A 194 16.27 -29.17 -1.93
CA SER A 194 16.89 -29.00 -3.25
C SER A 194 17.85 -30.16 -3.51
N ASN A 195 17.76 -30.74 -4.69
CA ASN A 195 18.74 -31.69 -5.19
C ASN A 195 19.72 -31.06 -6.19
N ALA A 196 19.75 -29.72 -6.28
CA ALA A 196 20.76 -29.00 -7.03
C ALA A 196 22.13 -29.28 -6.41
N GLY A 197 22.87 -30.22 -6.99
CA GLY A 197 24.26 -30.50 -6.63
C GLY A 197 25.22 -29.51 -7.29
N GLY A 198 26.41 -29.33 -6.68
CA GLY A 198 27.46 -28.48 -7.21
C GLY A 198 27.42 -27.02 -6.71
N GLU A 199 28.39 -26.25 -7.13
CA GLU A 199 28.48 -24.80 -6.89
C GLU A 199 27.55 -24.04 -7.85
N SER A 200 26.24 -24.18 -7.65
CA SER A 200 25.30 -23.35 -8.39
C SER A 200 25.45 -21.90 -7.95
N ALA A 201 25.61 -20.98 -8.90
CA ALA A 201 25.67 -19.56 -8.64
C ALA A 201 24.34 -19.00 -8.07
N VAL A 202 23.23 -19.74 -8.23
CA VAL A 202 21.90 -19.41 -7.69
C VAL A 202 21.44 -20.54 -6.80
N LYS A 203 21.48 -20.34 -5.48
CA LYS A 203 20.92 -21.30 -4.53
C LYS A 203 19.44 -21.00 -4.33
N PRO A 204 18.56 -22.02 -4.36
CA PRO A 204 17.14 -21.81 -4.10
C PRO A 204 16.93 -21.42 -2.64
N PHE A 205 16.02 -20.48 -2.41
CA PHE A 205 15.71 -19.94 -1.09
C PHE A 205 14.22 -19.65 -0.94
N THR A 206 13.77 -19.53 0.29
CA THR A 206 12.45 -19.08 0.68
C THR A 206 12.52 -17.58 1.01
N SER A 207 11.80 -16.74 0.28
CA SER A 207 11.86 -15.29 0.46
C SER A 207 11.09 -14.82 1.69
N ARG A 208 11.71 -13.97 2.50
CA ARG A 208 11.08 -13.19 3.57
C ARG A 208 10.80 -11.73 3.15
N SER A 209 10.58 -11.49 1.87
CA SER A 209 10.32 -10.14 1.33
C SER A 209 9.15 -9.41 1.96
N VAL A 210 8.18 -10.14 2.53
CA VAL A 210 7.03 -9.60 3.27
C VAL A 210 7.44 -8.76 4.49
N GLU A 211 8.61 -9.03 5.06
CA GLU A 211 9.14 -8.35 6.23
C GLU A 211 10.01 -7.14 5.87
N ARG A 212 10.47 -7.00 4.63
CA ARG A 212 11.37 -5.92 4.19
C ARG A 212 10.59 -4.70 3.67
N GLY A 213 11.21 -3.51 3.77
CA GLY A 213 10.62 -2.24 3.35
C GLY A 213 9.59 -1.66 4.32
N LYS A 214 9.52 -2.16 5.57
CA LYS A 214 8.66 -1.59 6.63
C LYS A 214 9.33 -0.35 7.22
N LEU A 215 8.55 0.70 7.47
CA LEU A 215 9.04 1.90 8.13
C LEU A 215 9.29 1.62 9.62
N LEU A 216 10.55 1.60 10.04
CA LEU A 216 10.94 1.33 11.43
C LEU A 216 11.04 2.59 12.26
N SER A 217 11.55 3.68 11.66
CA SER A 217 11.58 4.99 12.33
C SER A 217 11.42 6.14 11.34
N GLU A 218 10.80 7.21 11.85
CA GLU A 218 10.75 8.50 11.18
C GLU A 218 11.20 9.57 12.19
N GLU A 219 12.23 10.32 11.83
CA GLU A 219 12.82 11.37 12.64
C GLU A 219 12.75 12.69 11.89
N THR A 220 12.09 13.70 12.47
CA THR A 220 11.97 15.04 11.89
C THR A 220 12.94 16.00 12.58
N TYR A 221 13.73 16.68 11.77
CA TYR A 221 14.74 17.64 12.19
C TYR A 221 14.43 19.04 11.64
N ASN A 222 14.74 20.08 12.41
CA ASN A 222 14.71 21.45 11.92
C ASN A 222 15.92 21.77 11.02
N SER A 223 15.98 22.98 10.49
CA SER A 223 17.08 23.47 9.64
C SER A 223 18.45 23.42 10.33
N GLY A 224 18.51 23.59 11.64
CA GLY A 224 19.72 23.50 12.46
C GLY A 224 20.13 22.06 12.83
N GLY A 225 19.39 21.04 12.39
CA GLY A 225 19.68 19.64 12.70
C GLY A 225 19.23 19.19 14.11
N LYS A 226 18.39 19.98 14.80
CA LYS A 226 17.80 19.59 16.08
C LYS A 226 16.60 18.66 15.81
N LEU A 227 16.56 17.53 16.51
CA LEU A 227 15.43 16.58 16.47
C LEU A 227 14.18 17.20 17.10
N LEU A 228 13.09 17.22 16.32
CA LEU A 228 11.78 17.75 16.74
C LEU A 228 10.77 16.65 17.05
N LYS A 229 10.83 15.55 16.31
CA LYS A 229 9.88 14.44 16.43
C LYS A 229 10.58 13.14 16.08
N LYS A 230 10.27 12.08 16.82
CA LYS A 230 10.71 10.72 16.52
C LYS A 230 9.52 9.77 16.65
N CYS A 231 9.26 9.00 15.62
CA CYS A 231 8.31 7.90 15.62
C CYS A 231 9.07 6.59 15.40
N ILE A 232 8.84 5.59 16.24
CA ILE A 232 9.42 4.26 16.11
C ILE A 232 8.28 3.27 15.97
N GLN A 233 8.41 2.32 15.04
CA GLN A 233 7.44 1.28 14.78
C GLN A 233 8.12 -0.08 14.93
N HIS A 234 7.53 -0.96 15.70
CA HIS A 234 7.90 -2.36 15.77
C HIS A 234 6.86 -3.20 15.02
N TYR A 235 7.31 -4.26 14.36
CA TYR A 235 6.47 -5.13 13.57
C TYR A 235 6.56 -6.57 14.04
N LYS A 236 5.48 -7.31 13.86
CA LYS A 236 5.40 -8.72 14.22
C LYS A 236 4.71 -9.51 13.10
N ALA A 237 5.18 -10.74 12.91
CA ALA A 237 4.51 -11.67 12.02
C ALA A 237 3.20 -12.15 12.66
N VAL A 238 2.09 -12.00 11.93
CA VAL A 238 0.79 -12.56 12.30
C VAL A 238 0.58 -13.82 11.49
N ASN A 239 0.37 -14.95 12.18
CA ASN A 239 0.26 -16.29 11.57
C ASN A 239 1.53 -16.66 10.77
N ARG A 240 2.70 -16.65 11.42
CA ARG A 240 4.01 -16.89 10.77
C ARG A 240 4.07 -18.23 10.02
N ASP A 241 3.29 -19.20 10.44
CA ASP A 241 3.24 -20.52 9.81
C ASP A 241 2.34 -20.58 8.56
N ASP A 242 1.71 -19.45 8.17
CA ASP A 242 0.94 -19.37 6.95
C ASP A 242 1.88 -19.31 5.73
N PHE A 243 1.94 -20.40 4.99
CA PHE A 243 2.67 -20.48 3.73
C PHE A 243 2.03 -21.47 2.77
N LYS A 244 2.38 -21.35 1.49
CA LYS A 244 2.17 -22.34 0.44
C LYS A 244 3.49 -22.90 0.02
N THR A 245 3.52 -24.14 -0.41
CA THR A 245 4.72 -24.75 -1.00
C THR A 245 4.77 -24.46 -2.49
N ALA A 246 5.93 -24.05 -2.99
CA ALA A 246 6.21 -23.91 -4.40
C ALA A 246 7.21 -24.98 -4.83
N HIS A 247 6.87 -25.70 -5.90
CA HIS A 247 7.71 -26.69 -6.53
C HIS A 247 8.29 -26.11 -7.81
N GLN A 248 9.59 -26.23 -8.00
CA GLN A 248 10.26 -25.89 -9.24
C GLN A 248 11.06 -27.12 -9.70
N VAL A 249 10.84 -27.52 -10.95
CA VAL A 249 11.58 -28.62 -11.56
C VAL A 249 12.19 -28.11 -12.85
N ALA A 250 13.51 -28.27 -12.99
CA ALA A 250 14.23 -28.02 -14.22
C ALA A 250 14.83 -29.34 -14.74
N VAL A 251 14.58 -29.64 -15.98
CA VAL A 251 15.15 -30.81 -16.64
C VAL A 251 16.15 -30.35 -17.69
N PHE A 252 17.38 -30.83 -17.59
CA PHE A 252 18.46 -30.52 -18.49
C PHE A 252 18.74 -31.79 -19.33
N PHE A 253 18.81 -31.61 -20.64
CA PHE A 253 19.24 -32.65 -21.58
C PHE A 253 20.67 -32.38 -21.97
N CYS A 254 21.52 -33.37 -21.85
CA CYS A 254 22.90 -33.35 -22.29
C CYS A 254 23.07 -34.39 -23.41
N THR A 255 23.58 -33.94 -24.55
CA THR A 255 24.01 -34.83 -25.61
C THR A 255 25.53 -34.94 -25.54
N ASP A 256 26.05 -36.17 -25.43
CA ASP A 256 27.49 -36.36 -25.51
C ASP A 256 27.98 -36.05 -26.93
N LEU A 257 29.21 -35.50 -27.05
CA LEU A 257 29.79 -35.14 -28.35
C LEU A 257 29.88 -36.28 -29.35
N ASP A 258 29.82 -37.53 -28.88
CA ASP A 258 29.86 -38.73 -29.70
C ASP A 258 28.47 -39.29 -30.11
N TYR A 259 27.39 -38.60 -29.86
CA TYR A 259 25.98 -38.91 -30.27
C TYR A 259 25.42 -40.26 -29.82
N GLU A 260 26.11 -41.04 -28.99
CA GLU A 260 25.62 -42.38 -28.62
C GLU A 260 24.89 -42.46 -27.27
N THR A 261 24.99 -41.42 -26.41
CA THR A 261 24.32 -41.43 -25.11
C THR A 261 23.59 -40.09 -24.84
N PHE A 262 22.31 -40.21 -24.52
CA PHE A 262 21.54 -39.11 -23.95
C PHE A 262 21.55 -39.20 -22.43
N SER A 263 22.07 -38.20 -21.75
CA SER A 263 21.88 -38.06 -20.32
C SER A 263 20.97 -36.88 -20.01
N TYR A 264 20.21 -37.02 -18.95
CA TYR A 264 19.39 -35.92 -18.43
C TYR A 264 19.70 -35.72 -16.95
N ALA A 265 19.64 -34.45 -16.52
CA ALA A 265 19.67 -34.10 -15.12
C ALA A 265 18.35 -33.43 -14.75
N CYS A 266 17.75 -33.87 -13.67
CA CYS A 266 16.55 -33.25 -13.11
C CYS A 266 16.91 -32.56 -11.80
N VAL A 267 16.70 -31.24 -11.75
CA VAL A 267 16.86 -30.43 -10.54
C VAL A 267 15.47 -30.05 -10.03
N GLY A 268 15.15 -30.53 -8.83
CA GLY A 268 13.93 -30.20 -8.13
C GLY A 268 14.20 -29.32 -6.91
N THR A 269 13.40 -28.29 -6.70
CA THR A 269 13.45 -27.47 -5.51
C THR A 269 12.07 -27.32 -4.90
N LEU A 270 12.01 -27.24 -3.57
CA LEU A 270 10.81 -27.01 -2.79
C LEU A 270 11.07 -25.81 -1.87
N THR A 271 10.29 -24.76 -2.04
CA THR A 271 10.38 -23.53 -1.24
C THR A 271 9.04 -23.20 -0.59
N ARG A 272 9.07 -22.38 0.45
CA ARG A 272 7.84 -21.77 0.99
C ARG A 272 7.55 -20.45 0.27
N VAL A 273 6.27 -20.19 0.04
CA VAL A 273 5.77 -18.87 -0.33
C VAL A 273 4.96 -18.38 0.86
N TYR A 274 5.52 -17.49 1.63
CA TYR A 274 4.87 -16.97 2.82
C TYR A 274 3.64 -16.13 2.48
N THR A 275 2.55 -16.37 3.21
CA THR A 275 1.28 -15.65 3.12
C THR A 275 0.91 -14.95 4.42
N TYR A 276 1.77 -15.01 5.45
CA TYR A 276 1.56 -14.26 6.68
C TYR A 276 1.68 -12.74 6.43
N SER A 277 1.14 -11.97 7.36
CA SER A 277 1.27 -10.52 7.34
C SER A 277 2.30 -10.07 8.39
N TYR A 278 3.16 -9.12 8.03
CA TYR A 278 4.11 -8.47 8.93
C TYR A 278 3.56 -7.09 9.26
N LEU A 279 2.92 -6.97 10.43
CA LEU A 279 2.10 -5.83 10.85
C LEU A 279 2.70 -5.11 12.05
N PRO A 280 2.48 -3.80 12.21
CA PRO A 280 2.96 -3.07 13.38
C PRO A 280 2.23 -3.58 14.64
N ASP A 281 2.97 -3.95 15.67
CA ASP A 281 2.43 -4.33 16.98
C ASP A 281 2.63 -3.22 18.02
N SER A 282 3.59 -2.31 17.80
CA SER A 282 3.73 -1.11 18.61
C SER A 282 4.25 0.09 17.81
N ILE A 283 3.79 1.28 18.21
CA ILE A 283 4.21 2.55 17.66
C ILE A 283 4.46 3.50 18.82
N ALA A 284 5.67 4.05 18.91
CA ALA A 284 6.05 5.03 19.92
C ALA A 284 6.38 6.36 19.24
N GLU A 285 5.78 7.44 19.71
CA GLU A 285 6.04 8.78 19.21
C GLU A 285 6.54 9.67 20.34
N THR A 286 7.63 10.38 20.07
CA THR A 286 8.20 11.39 20.96
C THR A 286 8.29 12.71 20.21
N VAL A 287 7.71 13.77 20.77
CA VAL A 287 7.83 15.15 20.26
C VAL A 287 8.75 15.91 21.20
N TYR A 288 9.76 16.54 20.64
CA TYR A 288 10.74 17.34 21.37
C TYR A 288 10.44 18.83 21.19
N PRO A 289 10.32 19.61 22.25
CA PRO A 289 10.08 21.05 22.14
C PRO A 289 11.24 21.76 21.40
N SER A 290 10.91 22.75 20.60
CA SER A 290 11.91 23.55 19.88
C SER A 290 12.75 24.41 20.82
N GLU A 291 12.15 24.89 21.92
CA GLU A 291 12.78 25.75 22.91
C GLU A 291 12.51 25.26 24.34
N GLY A 292 13.48 25.46 25.22
CA GLY A 292 13.34 25.48 26.67
C GLY A 292 13.28 24.14 27.37
N THR A 293 12.86 24.21 28.64
CA THR A 293 12.88 23.18 29.67
C THR A 293 11.63 22.27 29.66
N ILE A 294 10.76 22.37 28.65
CA ILE A 294 9.54 21.55 28.60
C ILE A 294 9.91 20.12 28.23
N PRO A 295 9.49 19.12 29.02
CA PRO A 295 9.70 17.71 28.67
C PRO A 295 9.01 17.36 27.32
N GLY A 296 9.63 16.49 26.56
CA GLY A 296 9.01 15.95 25.34
C GLY A 296 7.72 15.19 25.64
N TYR A 297 6.80 15.16 24.67
CA TYR A 297 5.58 14.38 24.77
C TYR A 297 5.84 12.97 24.24
N ASN A 298 5.51 11.97 25.03
CA ASN A 298 5.61 10.57 24.63
C ASN A 298 4.20 9.99 24.52
N THR A 299 3.90 9.40 23.37
CA THR A 299 2.70 8.60 23.18
C THR A 299 3.09 7.23 22.67
N GLY A 300 2.38 6.20 23.13
CA GLY A 300 2.60 4.83 22.69
C GLY A 300 1.30 4.19 22.26
N ARG A 301 1.35 3.42 21.16
CA ARG A 301 0.24 2.56 20.75
C ARG A 301 0.70 1.13 20.66
N THR A 302 -0.09 0.20 21.21
CA THR A 302 0.08 -1.23 21.02
C THR A 302 -1.11 -1.76 20.23
N LEU A 303 -0.83 -2.65 19.29
CA LEU A 303 -1.79 -3.19 18.34
C LEU A 303 -1.79 -4.71 18.42
N SER A 304 -2.96 -5.33 18.44
CA SER A 304 -3.08 -6.78 18.33
C SER A 304 -4.07 -7.17 17.24
N TYR A 305 -3.86 -8.33 16.65
CA TYR A 305 -4.61 -8.79 15.50
C TYR A 305 -5.23 -10.16 15.79
N ASP A 306 -6.32 -10.47 15.09
CA ASP A 306 -6.97 -11.77 15.13
C ASP A 306 -6.32 -12.78 14.15
N SER A 307 -6.86 -13.98 14.07
CA SER A 307 -6.41 -15.02 13.14
C SER A 307 -6.63 -14.67 11.66
N HIS A 308 -7.51 -13.71 11.35
CA HIS A 308 -7.77 -13.19 10.01
C HIS A 308 -6.90 -11.97 9.67
N LYS A 309 -5.94 -11.61 10.55
CA LYS A 309 -5.02 -10.46 10.38
C LYS A 309 -5.73 -9.11 10.48
N LEU A 310 -6.92 -9.07 11.10
CA LEU A 310 -7.69 -7.86 11.35
C LEU A 310 -7.32 -7.28 12.72
N LEU A 311 -7.35 -5.94 12.84
CA LEU A 311 -7.00 -5.25 14.09
C LEU A 311 -8.04 -5.56 15.17
N LYS A 312 -7.65 -6.32 16.19
CA LYS A 312 -8.51 -6.72 17.30
C LYS A 312 -8.55 -5.71 18.44
N GLN A 313 -7.40 -5.13 18.75
CA GLN A 313 -7.29 -4.14 19.80
C GLN A 313 -6.21 -3.10 19.47
N GLU A 314 -6.52 -1.86 19.78
CA GLU A 314 -5.57 -0.75 19.83
C GLU A 314 -5.60 -0.15 21.23
N LYS A 315 -4.44 -0.07 21.88
CA LYS A 315 -4.28 0.60 23.16
C LYS A 315 -3.31 1.77 23.01
N THR A 316 -3.77 2.97 23.27
CA THR A 316 -2.97 4.20 23.23
C THR A 316 -2.65 4.64 24.66
N LEU A 317 -1.38 4.89 24.93
CA LEU A 317 -0.90 5.51 26.15
C LEU A 317 -0.55 6.95 25.86
N THR A 318 -1.19 7.89 26.57
CA THR A 318 -0.92 9.31 26.41
C THR A 318 0.27 9.75 27.25
N SER A 319 0.85 10.90 26.95
CA SER A 319 1.95 11.49 27.72
C SER A 319 1.61 11.79 29.20
N LYS A 320 0.32 11.86 29.52
CA LYS A 320 -0.18 12.05 30.91
C LYS A 320 -0.40 10.72 31.64
N GLY A 321 -0.06 9.58 31.03
CA GLY A 321 -0.25 8.24 31.60
C GLY A 321 -1.67 7.71 31.50
N SER A 322 -2.64 8.44 30.94
CA SER A 322 -3.96 7.90 30.67
C SER A 322 -3.91 6.91 29.51
N SER A 323 -4.72 5.86 29.58
CA SER A 323 -4.85 4.88 28.51
C SER A 323 -6.21 4.95 27.85
N HIS A 324 -6.19 4.83 26.54
CA HIS A 324 -7.37 4.73 25.70
C HIS A 324 -7.29 3.39 24.94
N THR A 325 -8.29 2.54 25.11
CA THR A 325 -8.31 1.22 24.49
C THR A 325 -9.53 1.10 23.55
N VAL A 326 -9.30 0.66 22.34
CA VAL A 326 -10.34 0.36 21.36
C VAL A 326 -10.28 -1.12 21.02
N ASN A 327 -11.40 -1.81 21.19
CA ASN A 327 -11.56 -3.21 20.82
C ASN A 327 -12.51 -3.30 19.63
N TYR A 328 -12.19 -4.19 18.70
CA TYR A 328 -12.98 -4.44 17.50
C TYR A 328 -13.41 -5.89 17.46
N THR A 329 -14.62 -6.15 16.99
CA THR A 329 -15.08 -7.48 16.63
C THR A 329 -15.61 -7.49 15.20
N TYR A 330 -15.52 -8.65 14.58
CA TYR A 330 -15.77 -8.88 13.17
C TYR A 330 -16.83 -9.96 12.96
N PRO A 331 -17.32 -10.19 11.74
CA PRO A 331 -18.36 -11.20 11.49
C PRO A 331 -18.03 -12.59 12.02
N ALA A 332 -16.77 -13.01 11.93
CA ALA A 332 -16.33 -14.33 12.42
C ALA A 332 -16.42 -14.48 13.96
N ASP A 333 -16.44 -13.39 14.72
CA ASP A 333 -16.60 -13.38 16.17
C ASP A 333 -18.07 -13.57 16.62
N HIS A 334 -19.03 -13.55 15.68
CA HIS A 334 -20.47 -13.56 15.96
C HIS A 334 -21.20 -14.65 15.16
N SER A 335 -21.76 -15.63 15.86
CA SER A 335 -22.46 -16.77 15.22
C SER A 335 -23.67 -16.34 14.36
N ASN A 336 -24.33 -15.22 14.69
CA ASN A 336 -25.45 -14.68 13.92
C ASN A 336 -25.00 -13.87 12.67
N ARG A 337 -23.72 -13.85 12.35
CA ARG A 337 -23.13 -13.19 11.18
C ARG A 337 -22.52 -14.17 10.17
N GLN A 338 -22.81 -15.48 10.30
CA GLN A 338 -22.26 -16.50 9.43
C GLN A 338 -22.43 -16.20 7.93
N TRP A 339 -23.58 -15.64 7.53
CA TRP A 339 -23.82 -15.22 6.15
C TRP A 339 -22.76 -14.23 5.60
N MET A 340 -22.19 -13.38 6.45
CA MET A 340 -21.11 -12.47 6.06
C MET A 340 -19.81 -13.24 5.84
N VAL A 341 -19.52 -14.20 6.71
CA VAL A 341 -18.35 -15.09 6.58
C VAL A 341 -18.44 -15.91 5.29
N ASP A 342 -19.61 -16.49 5.01
CA ASP A 342 -19.87 -17.27 3.79
C ASP A 342 -19.77 -16.41 2.51
N ALA A 343 -20.10 -15.12 2.62
CA ALA A 343 -19.91 -14.13 1.55
C ALA A 343 -18.50 -13.51 1.49
N HIS A 344 -17.54 -14.04 2.25
CA HIS A 344 -16.16 -13.51 2.38
C HIS A 344 -16.07 -12.05 2.86
N LEU A 345 -17.07 -11.57 3.59
CA LEU A 345 -17.11 -10.24 4.21
C LEU A 345 -16.52 -10.32 5.62
N LEU A 346 -15.23 -10.53 5.74
CA LEU A 346 -14.56 -10.74 7.03
C LEU A 346 -14.17 -9.44 7.74
N SER A 347 -13.86 -8.38 6.99
CA SER A 347 -13.28 -7.13 7.52
C SER A 347 -14.26 -6.05 8.02
N PRO A 348 -15.58 -6.05 7.72
CA PRO A 348 -16.49 -5.07 8.29
C PRO A 348 -16.54 -5.17 9.82
N VAL A 349 -16.34 -4.04 10.51
CA VAL A 349 -16.46 -3.99 11.97
C VAL A 349 -17.93 -4.21 12.36
N VAL A 350 -18.19 -5.16 13.27
CA VAL A 350 -19.53 -5.45 13.81
C VAL A 350 -19.74 -4.72 15.14
N GLU A 351 -18.70 -4.65 15.95
CA GLU A 351 -18.74 -3.93 17.21
C GLU A 351 -17.40 -3.25 17.46
N LYS A 352 -17.43 -2.04 18.00
CA LYS A 352 -16.28 -1.28 18.45
C LYS A 352 -16.53 -0.79 19.86
N ILE A 353 -15.67 -1.13 20.80
CA ILE A 353 -15.72 -0.69 22.20
C ILE A 353 -14.53 0.17 22.49
N THR A 354 -14.80 1.43 22.80
CA THR A 354 -13.80 2.41 23.21
C THR A 354 -13.86 2.57 24.73
N VAL A 355 -12.72 2.41 25.42
CA VAL A 355 -12.62 2.53 26.87
C VAL A 355 -11.60 3.61 27.21
N GLU A 356 -11.98 4.56 28.04
CA GLU A 356 -11.12 5.62 28.58
C GLU A 356 -11.37 5.77 30.09
N GLY A 357 -10.41 5.30 30.90
CA GLY A 357 -10.59 5.17 32.34
C GLY A 357 -11.74 4.23 32.68
N GLU A 358 -12.73 4.70 33.43
CA GLU A 358 -13.93 3.95 33.79
C GLU A 358 -15.08 4.10 32.76
N LYS A 359 -14.92 4.97 31.76
CA LYS A 359 -15.95 5.26 30.75
C LYS A 359 -15.80 4.36 29.54
N SER A 360 -16.93 3.96 28.98
CA SER A 360 -16.97 3.15 27.77
C SER A 360 -17.99 3.68 26.77
N LEU A 361 -17.63 3.59 25.48
CA LEU A 361 -18.52 3.80 24.35
C LEU A 361 -18.53 2.54 23.50
N LYS A 362 -19.69 1.92 23.40
CA LYS A 362 -19.91 0.79 22.51
C LYS A 362 -20.65 1.26 21.26
N GLU A 363 -20.06 1.03 20.10
CA GLU A 363 -20.67 1.25 18.79
C GLU A 363 -20.96 -0.11 18.15
N THR A 364 -22.19 -0.29 17.64
CA THR A 364 -22.62 -1.52 16.98
C THR A 364 -22.99 -1.23 15.54
N TYR A 365 -22.52 -2.07 14.62
CA TYR A 365 -22.75 -1.94 13.19
C TYR A 365 -23.57 -3.13 12.71
N ALA A 366 -24.81 -2.90 12.33
CA ALA A 366 -25.66 -3.93 11.74
C ALA A 366 -25.58 -3.86 10.23
N TYR A 367 -25.38 -5.02 9.60
CA TYR A 367 -25.36 -5.16 8.15
C TYR A 367 -26.60 -5.91 7.69
N GLY A 368 -27.11 -5.51 6.54
CA GLY A 368 -28.13 -6.18 5.78
C GLY A 368 -27.60 -6.58 4.41
N TYR A 369 -28.41 -7.28 3.66
CA TYR A 369 -28.15 -7.58 2.27
C TYR A 369 -29.39 -7.42 1.41
N HIS A 370 -29.21 -7.04 0.16
CA HIS A 370 -30.23 -7.03 -0.86
C HIS A 370 -30.03 -8.25 -1.77
N PRO A 371 -31.03 -9.14 -1.93
CA PRO A 371 -30.89 -10.31 -2.80
C PRO A 371 -30.90 -9.88 -4.27
N GLN A 372 -29.90 -10.28 -5.03
CA GLN A 372 -29.81 -10.05 -6.47
C GLN A 372 -29.49 -11.36 -7.19
N GLY A 373 -30.52 -12.13 -7.49
CA GLY A 373 -30.38 -13.51 -7.98
C GLY A 373 -29.71 -14.40 -6.93
N SER A 374 -28.60 -15.01 -7.28
CA SER A 374 -27.77 -15.83 -6.36
C SER A 374 -26.72 -15.04 -5.58
N ARG A 375 -26.65 -13.71 -5.76
CA ARG A 375 -25.66 -12.85 -5.09
C ARG A 375 -26.32 -12.01 -4.01
N TYR A 376 -25.58 -11.78 -2.94
CA TYR A 376 -25.97 -10.88 -1.86
C TYR A 376 -25.17 -9.57 -2.02
N MET A 377 -25.90 -8.44 -2.09
CA MET A 377 -25.28 -7.12 -2.06
C MET A 377 -25.37 -6.58 -0.62
N PRO A 378 -24.26 -6.56 0.13
CA PRO A 378 -24.26 -6.13 1.51
C PRO A 378 -24.34 -4.60 1.61
N TYR A 379 -24.99 -4.11 2.66
CA TYR A 379 -25.01 -2.70 3.00
C TYR A 379 -25.02 -2.50 4.52
N LEU A 380 -24.55 -1.35 4.99
CA LEU A 380 -24.64 -0.95 6.39
C LEU A 380 -26.11 -0.60 6.69
N LYS A 381 -26.77 -1.42 7.50
CA LYS A 381 -28.19 -1.26 7.86
C LYS A 381 -28.39 -0.24 8.97
N SER A 382 -27.59 -0.30 10.04
CA SER A 382 -27.66 0.68 11.13
C SER A 382 -26.37 0.77 11.92
N VAL A 383 -26.20 1.91 12.57
CA VAL A 383 -25.15 2.16 13.59
C VAL A 383 -25.87 2.56 14.87
N GLY A 384 -25.57 1.84 15.95
CA GLY A 384 -26.05 2.17 17.29
C GLY A 384 -24.88 2.51 18.21
N SER A 385 -25.14 3.35 19.22
CA SER A 385 -24.17 3.67 20.27
C SER A 385 -24.78 3.48 21.65
N LEU A 386 -23.93 3.05 22.59
CA LEU A 386 -24.24 2.89 24.01
C LEU A 386 -23.08 3.48 24.82
N PHE A 387 -23.35 4.49 25.59
CA PHE A 387 -22.36 5.16 26.42
C PHE A 387 -22.58 4.84 27.89
N ASP A 388 -21.57 4.29 28.59
CA ASP A 388 -21.54 3.98 30.03
C ASP A 388 -22.79 3.23 30.56
N GLY A 389 -23.33 2.31 29.75
CA GLY A 389 -24.53 1.56 30.15
C GLY A 389 -25.85 2.37 30.16
N LEU A 390 -25.82 3.60 29.63
CA LEU A 390 -27.03 4.37 29.36
C LEU A 390 -27.88 3.72 28.26
N ASP A 391 -29.07 4.27 27.99
CA ASP A 391 -29.94 3.76 26.93
C ASP A 391 -29.20 3.77 25.57
N SER A 392 -29.41 2.70 24.81
CA SER A 392 -28.87 2.58 23.47
C SER A 392 -29.53 3.58 22.52
N ARG A 393 -28.75 4.22 21.68
CA ARG A 393 -29.21 5.17 20.67
C ARG A 393 -28.89 4.67 19.28
N THR A 394 -29.82 4.84 18.35
CA THR A 394 -29.56 4.64 16.94
C THR A 394 -29.04 5.95 16.33
N ASP A 395 -27.78 5.95 15.89
CA ASP A 395 -27.14 7.12 15.29
C ASP A 395 -27.39 7.22 13.80
N TYR A 396 -27.54 6.07 13.14
CA TYR A 396 -27.76 5.94 11.70
C TYR A 396 -28.59 4.70 11.41
N GLN A 397 -29.54 4.81 10.48
CA GLN A 397 -30.36 3.70 10.01
C GLN A 397 -30.70 3.88 8.53
N VAL A 398 -30.64 2.80 7.77
CA VAL A 398 -31.17 2.70 6.41
C VAL A 398 -32.55 2.06 6.48
N GLU A 399 -33.56 2.80 6.05
CA GLU A 399 -34.94 2.34 6.03
C GLU A 399 -35.34 1.69 4.70
N LYS A 400 -34.76 2.20 3.60
CA LYS A 400 -34.99 1.70 2.24
C LYS A 400 -33.71 1.67 1.43
N THR A 401 -33.58 0.64 0.60
CA THR A 401 -32.49 0.51 -0.39
C THR A 401 -33.07 0.36 -1.79
N ASP A 402 -32.28 0.70 -2.81
CA ASP A 402 -32.57 0.36 -4.20
C ASP A 402 -32.16 -1.09 -4.54
N VAL A 403 -32.35 -1.50 -5.78
CA VAL A 403 -31.99 -2.84 -6.26
C VAL A 403 -30.47 -3.11 -6.27
N TYR A 404 -29.64 -2.09 -6.12
CA TYR A 404 -28.18 -2.17 -6.02
C TYR A 404 -27.67 -2.12 -4.57
N ALA A 405 -28.59 -2.21 -3.59
CA ALA A 405 -28.32 -2.06 -2.16
C ALA A 405 -27.83 -0.66 -1.73
N ASN A 406 -27.99 0.35 -2.58
CA ASN A 406 -27.68 1.71 -2.18
C ASN A 406 -28.73 2.24 -1.21
N PRO A 407 -28.36 3.02 -0.17
CA PRO A 407 -29.31 3.61 0.76
C PRO A 407 -30.15 4.68 0.04
N VAL A 408 -31.46 4.48 0.02
CA VAL A 408 -32.44 5.43 -0.55
C VAL A 408 -33.06 6.29 0.53
N VAL A 409 -33.47 5.69 1.64
CA VAL A 409 -33.95 6.44 2.80
C VAL A 409 -33.07 6.13 3.99
N THR A 410 -32.49 7.17 4.55
CA THR A 410 -31.67 7.06 5.76
C THR A 410 -32.14 8.02 6.83
N VAL A 411 -32.00 7.60 8.07
CA VAL A 411 -32.21 8.45 9.25
C VAL A 411 -30.89 8.55 9.99
N SER A 412 -30.41 9.76 10.18
CA SER A 412 -29.20 10.03 10.95
C SER A 412 -29.48 11.11 11.99
N ARG A 413 -29.34 10.73 13.26
CA ARG A 413 -29.62 11.61 14.41
C ARG A 413 -30.97 12.36 14.31
N GLY A 414 -32.00 11.64 13.87
CA GLY A 414 -33.35 12.18 13.71
C GLY A 414 -33.60 12.96 12.41
N VAL A 415 -32.58 13.10 11.54
CA VAL A 415 -32.77 13.75 10.23
C VAL A 415 -32.93 12.67 9.16
N THR A 416 -34.09 12.68 8.50
CA THR A 416 -34.34 11.83 7.34
C THR A 416 -33.70 12.41 6.08
N SER A 417 -32.97 11.59 5.35
CA SER A 417 -32.37 11.92 4.05
C SER A 417 -32.87 10.93 3.00
N ILE A 418 -33.26 11.46 1.85
CA ILE A 418 -33.63 10.68 0.67
C ILE A 418 -32.55 10.86 -0.37
N CYS A 419 -31.97 9.74 -0.81
CA CYS A 419 -30.89 9.68 -1.78
C CYS A 419 -31.43 9.16 -3.12
N LEU A 420 -31.21 9.91 -4.18
CA LEU A 420 -31.54 9.50 -5.53
C LEU A 420 -30.27 9.04 -6.24
N TRP A 421 -30.25 7.78 -6.65
CA TRP A 421 -29.13 7.17 -7.35
C TRP A 421 -29.45 7.06 -8.84
N SER A 422 -28.43 7.03 -9.69
CA SER A 422 -28.57 6.82 -11.13
C SER A 422 -27.30 6.17 -11.67
N TYR A 423 -27.13 6.12 -12.98
CA TYR A 423 -26.01 5.44 -13.63
C TYR A 423 -25.92 3.96 -13.21
N GLU A 424 -27.08 3.26 -13.23
CA GLU A 424 -27.21 1.87 -12.75
C GLU A 424 -26.76 1.72 -11.29
N GLY A 425 -27.15 2.66 -10.43
CA GLY A 425 -26.85 2.68 -9.01
C GLY A 425 -25.44 3.14 -8.65
N ARG A 426 -24.63 3.57 -9.63
CA ARG A 426 -23.20 3.91 -9.38
C ARG A 426 -22.96 5.31 -8.85
N GLN A 427 -23.91 6.25 -9.09
CA GLN A 427 -23.71 7.65 -8.74
C GLN A 427 -24.92 8.23 -8.00
N LEU A 428 -24.64 8.95 -6.89
CA LEU A 428 -25.64 9.72 -6.17
C LEU A 428 -25.93 11.02 -6.93
N ILE A 429 -27.13 11.19 -7.48
CA ILE A 429 -27.51 12.39 -8.26
C ILE A 429 -28.19 13.47 -7.43
N ALA A 430 -28.82 13.10 -6.31
CA ALA A 430 -29.36 14.07 -5.37
C ALA A 430 -29.49 13.52 -3.95
N ARG A 431 -29.39 14.41 -2.96
CA ARG A 431 -29.72 14.17 -1.56
C ARG A 431 -30.72 15.21 -1.10
N ILE A 432 -31.84 14.74 -0.54
CA ILE A 432 -32.93 15.57 -0.04
C ILE A 432 -33.07 15.28 1.45
N GLU A 433 -32.62 16.21 2.28
CA GLU A 433 -32.65 16.09 3.74
C GLU A 433 -33.88 16.78 4.30
N ASN A 434 -34.36 16.30 5.44
CA ASN A 434 -35.49 16.85 6.18
C ASN A 434 -36.79 16.88 5.37
N ALA A 435 -37.08 15.81 4.63
CA ALA A 435 -38.30 15.63 3.87
C ALA A 435 -38.89 14.24 4.09
N ALA A 436 -40.21 14.13 4.07
CA ALA A 436 -40.89 12.84 4.12
C ALA A 436 -40.81 12.14 2.75
N TYR A 437 -40.58 10.83 2.78
CA TYR A 437 -40.45 9.98 1.59
C TYR A 437 -41.65 10.12 0.64
N ASP A 438 -42.91 9.98 1.17
CA ASP A 438 -44.13 10.02 0.37
C ASP A 438 -44.30 11.38 -0.34
N LYS A 439 -43.87 12.47 0.33
CA LYS A 439 -43.94 13.80 -0.25
C LYS A 439 -42.95 13.96 -1.40
N VAL A 440 -41.74 13.44 -1.24
CA VAL A 440 -40.73 13.44 -2.30
C VAL A 440 -41.18 12.58 -3.47
N MET A 441 -41.72 11.37 -3.20
CA MET A 441 -42.26 10.48 -4.23
C MET A 441 -43.37 11.15 -5.03
N SER A 442 -44.32 11.80 -4.35
CA SER A 442 -45.41 12.54 -5.01
C SER A 442 -44.92 13.68 -5.88
N LEU A 443 -43.89 14.41 -5.47
CA LEU A 443 -43.34 15.52 -6.23
C LEU A 443 -42.52 15.05 -7.44
N LEU A 444 -41.83 13.92 -7.33
CA LEU A 444 -41.00 13.34 -8.41
C LEU A 444 -41.82 12.50 -9.38
N GLY A 445 -43.10 12.16 -9.03
CA GLY A 445 -44.00 11.35 -9.85
C GLY A 445 -43.59 9.87 -9.99
N LYS A 446 -42.52 9.45 -9.32
CA LYS A 446 -42.02 8.07 -9.26
C LYS A 446 -41.24 7.83 -8.00
N SER A 447 -41.04 6.56 -7.63
CA SER A 447 -40.31 6.24 -6.40
C SER A 447 -38.84 6.63 -6.54
N PRO A 448 -38.17 7.11 -5.48
CA PRO A 448 -36.75 7.41 -5.47
C PRO A 448 -35.88 6.23 -5.90
N GLU A 449 -36.25 4.99 -5.56
CA GLU A 449 -35.53 3.77 -5.94
C GLU A 449 -35.49 3.54 -7.47
N SER A 450 -36.51 4.03 -8.19
CA SER A 450 -36.63 3.83 -9.64
C SER A 450 -35.62 4.64 -10.46
N PHE A 451 -34.98 5.67 -9.86
CA PHE A 451 -33.96 6.46 -10.54
C PHE A 451 -32.67 5.67 -10.73
N SER A 452 -32.40 4.69 -9.87
CA SER A 452 -31.18 3.90 -9.89
C SER A 452 -30.99 3.09 -11.16
N ALA A 453 -32.07 2.63 -11.79
CA ALA A 453 -32.05 1.81 -12.99
C ALA A 453 -31.64 2.58 -14.25
N ALA A 454 -31.67 3.92 -14.22
CA ALA A 454 -31.31 4.73 -15.38
C ALA A 454 -29.81 4.65 -15.68
N ASP A 455 -29.46 4.49 -16.98
CA ASP A 455 -28.06 4.54 -17.45
C ASP A 455 -27.42 5.89 -17.13
N LYS A 456 -28.15 6.98 -17.35
CA LYS A 456 -27.82 8.33 -16.90
C LYS A 456 -29.07 9.17 -16.71
N PRO A 457 -29.03 10.16 -15.79
CA PRO A 457 -30.15 11.09 -15.66
C PRO A 457 -30.21 12.02 -16.88
N ASP A 458 -31.41 12.23 -17.41
CA ASP A 458 -31.67 13.21 -18.44
C ASP A 458 -31.84 14.62 -17.87
N HIS A 459 -31.93 15.62 -18.75
CA HIS A 459 -32.13 17.01 -18.33
C HIS A 459 -33.48 17.21 -17.62
N THR A 460 -34.50 16.44 -17.95
CA THR A 460 -35.83 16.51 -17.31
C THR A 460 -35.78 16.00 -15.87
N THR A 461 -34.98 14.97 -15.61
CA THR A 461 -34.70 14.45 -14.25
C THR A 461 -34.12 15.54 -13.35
N TYR A 462 -33.08 16.23 -13.79
CA TYR A 462 -32.47 17.31 -13.02
C TYR A 462 -33.41 18.51 -12.81
N LYS A 463 -34.20 18.90 -13.83
CA LYS A 463 -35.25 19.94 -13.67
C LYS A 463 -36.31 19.55 -12.64
N LEU A 464 -36.72 18.29 -12.63
CA LEU A 464 -37.71 17.77 -11.70
C LEU A 464 -37.17 17.83 -10.24
N ILE A 465 -35.92 17.40 -10.04
CA ILE A 465 -35.26 17.46 -8.72
C ILE A 465 -35.08 18.89 -8.26
N GLU A 466 -34.62 19.79 -9.14
CA GLU A 466 -34.46 21.22 -8.83
C GLU A 466 -35.81 21.88 -8.50
N GLY A 467 -36.86 21.57 -9.27
CA GLY A 467 -38.23 22.05 -9.00
C GLY A 467 -38.79 21.60 -7.67
N SER A 468 -38.32 20.51 -7.09
CA SER A 468 -38.71 20.04 -5.76
C SER A 468 -38.20 20.94 -4.64
N ARG A 469 -37.10 21.67 -4.84
CA ARG A 469 -36.51 22.60 -3.86
C ARG A 469 -37.50 23.64 -3.37
N HIS A 470 -38.24 24.28 -4.26
CA HIS A 470 -39.19 25.32 -3.95
C HIS A 470 -40.52 24.74 -3.30
N LYS A 471 -40.80 23.47 -3.55
CA LYS A 471 -42.01 22.79 -3.04
C LYS A 471 -41.80 22.13 -1.68
N LEU A 472 -40.55 22.08 -1.21
CA LEU A 472 -40.11 21.49 0.06
C LEU A 472 -39.38 22.55 0.93
N PRO A 473 -40.07 23.55 1.49
CA PRO A 473 -39.42 24.74 2.08
C PRO A 473 -38.55 24.45 3.33
N LYS A 474 -38.76 23.26 3.96
CA LYS A 474 -37.93 22.80 5.10
C LYS A 474 -36.81 21.81 4.68
N ALA A 475 -36.81 21.37 3.44
CA ALA A 475 -35.85 20.39 2.96
C ALA A 475 -34.59 21.09 2.43
N ARG A 476 -33.47 20.38 2.55
CA ARG A 476 -32.19 20.76 1.95
C ARG A 476 -31.92 19.85 0.76
N VAL A 477 -31.93 20.41 -0.45
CA VAL A 477 -31.74 19.65 -1.69
C VAL A 477 -30.34 19.93 -2.24
N THR A 478 -29.51 18.89 -2.28
CA THR A 478 -28.19 18.94 -2.91
C THR A 478 -28.24 18.09 -4.19
N ILE A 479 -27.73 18.60 -5.29
CA ILE A 479 -27.74 17.94 -6.61
C ILE A 479 -26.31 17.75 -7.09
N TYR A 480 -26.00 16.58 -7.60
CA TYR A 480 -24.68 16.21 -8.13
C TYR A 480 -24.82 15.92 -9.63
N LYS A 481 -23.96 16.52 -10.44
CA LYS A 481 -23.85 16.23 -11.87
C LYS A 481 -22.48 15.64 -12.15
N TYR A 482 -22.40 14.80 -13.17
CA TYR A 482 -21.19 14.06 -13.50
C TYR A 482 -20.81 14.25 -14.96
N THR A 483 -19.50 14.26 -15.23
CA THR A 483 -18.92 14.22 -16.58
C THR A 483 -19.13 12.84 -17.20
N SER A 484 -18.83 12.70 -18.48
CA SER A 484 -18.82 11.40 -19.18
C SER A 484 -17.85 10.39 -18.55
N GLY A 485 -16.79 10.87 -17.87
CA GLY A 485 -15.83 10.06 -17.14
C GLY A 485 -16.24 9.74 -15.68
N MET A 486 -17.51 9.93 -15.30
CA MET A 486 -18.03 9.68 -13.94
C MET A 486 -17.39 10.53 -12.84
N GLN A 487 -16.71 11.61 -13.17
CA GLN A 487 -16.21 12.58 -12.20
C GLN A 487 -17.28 13.65 -11.91
N ILE A 488 -17.29 14.18 -10.69
CA ILE A 488 -18.20 15.27 -10.33
C ILE A 488 -17.89 16.49 -11.22
N ASP A 489 -18.89 16.92 -11.99
CA ASP A 489 -18.86 18.11 -12.82
C ASP A 489 -19.29 19.34 -12.03
N SER A 490 -20.44 19.24 -11.34
CA SER A 490 -20.94 20.30 -10.48
C SER A 490 -21.75 19.77 -9.30
N VAL A 491 -21.77 20.56 -8.22
CA VAL A 491 -22.62 20.34 -7.04
C VAL A 491 -23.44 21.59 -6.81
N THR A 492 -24.77 21.45 -6.90
CA THR A 492 -25.67 22.54 -6.51
C THR A 492 -26.03 22.37 -5.03
N SER A 493 -25.60 23.32 -4.21
CA SER A 493 -25.82 23.32 -2.75
C SER A 493 -27.30 23.55 -2.38
N PRO A 494 -27.70 23.36 -1.10
CA PRO A 494 -29.10 23.54 -0.67
C PRO A 494 -29.67 24.94 -0.91
N ASP A 495 -28.87 25.96 -0.97
CA ASP A 495 -29.23 27.34 -1.27
C ASP A 495 -29.25 27.68 -2.78
N GLY A 496 -28.95 26.69 -3.63
CA GLY A 496 -29.05 26.81 -5.10
C GLY A 496 -27.80 27.40 -5.78
N GLN A 497 -26.68 27.47 -5.06
CA GLN A 497 -25.40 27.94 -5.60
C GLN A 497 -24.49 26.81 -6.05
#